data_57dfada5a2543608245ef0fc69be28c9
#
_entry.id   57dfada5a2543608245ef0fc69be28c9
#
_cell.length_a   1.000
_cell.length_b   1.000
_cell.length_c   1.000
_cell.angle_alpha   90.00
_cell.angle_beta   90.00
_cell.angle_gamma   90.00
#
_symmetry.space_group_name_H-M   'P 1'
#
loop_
_entity.id
_entity.type
_entity.pdbx_description
1 polymer ?
#
loop_
_entity_poly.entity_id
_entity_poly.type
_entity_poly.pdbx_seq_one_letter_code
_entity_poly.pdbx_strand_id
1 'polypeptide(L)'
;MVTANELHVPLSDPVHPTPTFIKLLSADTDHSFWVPRLAGKTDLIPNHANSMWIDPQETGVYLGQCAQYCGTQHAKMLLRVYVQSRDEFDRWIQQQRQPAFVNDAVSQGQRIFETTSCINCHTVSGTVANGRFGPDLTHLMSRDTIAAGAAPNTPENLRLWIRNPNTVKPGSLMPAMELNEQELDALTAYLDTLR
;
A
#
# COMPACT_ATOMS: atom_id res chain seq x y z
N MET A 1 -2.68 1.09 -11.77
CA MET A 1 -2.30 0.20 -10.67
C MET A 1 -1.53 1.01 -9.64
N VAL A 2 -1.95 0.97 -8.41
CA VAL A 2 -1.33 1.69 -7.28
C VAL A 2 -1.20 0.70 -6.12
N THR A 3 0.01 0.57 -5.57
CA THR A 3 0.26 -0.20 -4.35
C THR A 3 0.59 0.75 -3.20
N ALA A 4 0.46 0.29 -1.96
CA ALA A 4 0.79 1.07 -0.78
C ALA A 4 1.92 0.38 -0.03
N ASN A 5 3.05 1.03 0.21
CA ASN A 5 4.18 0.53 1.00
C ASN A 5 4.89 -0.73 0.47
N GLU A 6 4.37 -1.35 -0.57
CA GLU A 6 4.89 -2.55 -1.18
C GLU A 6 5.22 -2.26 -2.63
N LEU A 7 6.50 -2.33 -2.96
CA LEU A 7 7.00 -2.18 -4.32
C LEU A 7 7.39 -3.56 -4.84
N HIS A 8 6.79 -3.99 -5.93
CA HIS A 8 7.15 -5.22 -6.61
C HIS A 8 8.03 -4.93 -7.81
N VAL A 9 9.10 -5.66 -7.95
CA VAL A 9 10.07 -5.52 -9.04
C VAL A 9 10.52 -6.89 -9.54
N PRO A 10 10.84 -7.01 -10.84
CA PRO A 10 11.41 -8.25 -11.35
C PRO A 10 12.87 -8.40 -10.93
N LEU A 11 13.32 -9.63 -10.77
CA LEU A 11 14.72 -9.98 -10.67
C LEU A 11 15.47 -9.50 -11.91
N SER A 12 16.65 -8.95 -11.75
CA SER A 12 17.51 -8.60 -12.86
C SER A 12 18.10 -9.84 -13.53
N ASP A 13 18.27 -9.77 -14.82
CA ASP A 13 18.92 -10.84 -15.57
C ASP A 13 20.44 -10.84 -15.25
N PRO A 14 21.02 -11.97 -14.81
CA PRO A 14 22.43 -12.03 -14.43
C PRO A 14 23.41 -11.94 -15.60
N VAL A 15 22.95 -12.21 -16.82
CA VAL A 15 23.78 -12.16 -18.03
C VAL A 15 23.62 -10.83 -18.76
N HIS A 16 22.39 -10.33 -18.81
CA HIS A 16 22.01 -9.05 -19.41
C HIS A 16 21.29 -8.20 -18.39
N PRO A 17 21.99 -7.45 -17.52
CA PRO A 17 21.40 -6.71 -16.42
C PRO A 17 20.22 -5.84 -16.87
N THR A 18 19.08 -6.00 -16.18
CA THR A 18 17.85 -5.26 -16.44
C THR A 18 17.41 -4.52 -15.16
N PRO A 19 18.14 -3.47 -14.77
CA PRO A 19 17.83 -2.74 -13.54
C PRO A 19 16.44 -2.11 -13.62
N THR A 20 15.76 -2.06 -12.47
CA THR A 20 14.49 -1.36 -12.33
C THR A 20 14.73 0.12 -12.07
N PHE A 21 14.18 0.96 -12.93
CA PHE A 21 14.24 2.41 -12.78
C PHE A 21 13.06 2.90 -11.95
N ILE A 22 13.34 3.72 -10.94
CA ILE A 22 12.36 4.25 -9.99
C ILE A 22 12.36 5.78 -10.10
N LYS A 23 11.21 6.35 -10.46
CA LYS A 23 10.98 7.79 -10.39
C LYS A 23 10.42 8.14 -9.02
N LEU A 24 10.99 9.13 -8.37
CA LEU A 24 10.69 9.54 -7.01
C LEU A 24 10.05 10.93 -6.99
N LEU A 25 8.88 11.02 -6.41
CA LEU A 25 8.09 12.25 -6.29
C LEU A 25 7.54 12.35 -4.86
N SER A 26 7.46 13.56 -4.32
CA SER A 26 6.72 13.85 -3.10
C SER A 26 5.61 14.84 -3.38
N ALA A 27 4.46 14.66 -2.70
CA ALA A 27 3.30 15.55 -2.77
C ALA A 27 3.16 16.46 -1.54
N ASP A 28 3.95 16.25 -0.49
CA ASP A 28 3.82 16.95 0.79
C ASP A 28 5.15 17.54 1.29
N THR A 29 6.05 16.74 1.82
CA THR A 29 7.33 17.16 2.39
C THR A 29 8.48 16.31 1.84
N ASP A 30 9.70 16.55 2.29
CA ASP A 30 10.84 15.73 1.93
C ASP A 30 10.75 14.36 2.58
N HIS A 31 10.98 13.33 1.78
CA HIS A 31 11.16 11.94 2.18
C HIS A 31 12.44 11.38 1.59
N SER A 32 12.80 10.17 1.96
CA SER A 32 13.89 9.45 1.29
C SER A 32 13.55 7.98 1.14
N PHE A 33 13.60 7.47 -0.09
CA PHE A 33 13.46 6.05 -0.36
C PHE A 33 14.77 5.35 -0.01
N TRP A 34 14.73 4.37 0.89
CA TRP A 34 15.90 3.63 1.30
C TRP A 34 15.59 2.18 1.60
N VAL A 35 16.19 1.29 0.83
CA VAL A 35 16.20 -0.16 1.03
C VAL A 35 17.66 -0.59 1.06
N PRO A 36 18.29 -0.68 2.23
CA PRO A 36 19.76 -0.79 2.40
C PRO A 36 20.42 -1.91 1.62
N ARG A 37 19.71 -3.05 1.44
CA ARG A 37 20.23 -4.21 0.71
C ARG A 37 20.11 -4.09 -0.82
N LEU A 38 19.41 -3.07 -1.33
CA LEU A 38 19.21 -2.90 -2.78
C LEU A 38 19.98 -1.71 -3.34
N ALA A 39 20.03 -0.59 -2.61
CA ALA A 39 20.75 0.61 -3.05
C ALA A 39 20.94 1.61 -1.90
N GLY A 40 21.70 2.69 -2.18
CA GLY A 40 21.75 3.89 -1.35
C GLY A 40 20.39 4.59 -1.27
N LYS A 41 20.27 5.56 -0.38
CA LYS A 41 19.05 6.38 -0.29
C LYS A 41 19.00 7.44 -1.38
N THR A 42 17.77 7.77 -1.82
CA THR A 42 17.52 8.92 -2.70
C THR A 42 16.30 9.68 -2.21
N ASP A 43 16.41 11.00 -2.17
CA ASP A 43 15.40 11.87 -1.60
C ASP A 43 14.22 12.08 -2.57
N LEU A 44 13.01 12.16 -2.03
CA LEU A 44 11.80 12.61 -2.68
C LEU A 44 11.55 14.04 -2.22
N ILE A 45 11.64 15.00 -3.14
CA ILE A 45 11.56 16.44 -2.84
C ILE A 45 10.31 17.00 -3.52
N PRO A 46 9.45 17.77 -2.80
CA PRO A 46 8.29 18.41 -3.41
C PRO A 46 8.68 19.28 -4.61
N ASN A 47 7.89 19.17 -5.67
CA ASN A 47 8.11 19.88 -6.94
C ASN A 47 9.44 19.58 -7.66
N HIS A 48 10.19 18.60 -7.20
CA HIS A 48 11.42 18.13 -7.86
C HIS A 48 11.39 16.63 -8.07
N ALA A 49 11.45 16.20 -9.32
CA ALA A 49 11.48 14.78 -9.65
C ALA A 49 12.91 14.25 -9.55
N ASN A 50 13.14 13.33 -8.62
CA ASN A 50 14.36 12.53 -8.56
C ASN A 50 14.15 11.15 -9.20
N SER A 51 15.24 10.46 -9.41
CA SER A 51 15.22 9.08 -9.91
C SER A 51 16.41 8.29 -9.37
N MET A 52 16.20 7.00 -9.28
CA MET A 52 17.24 6.03 -8.96
C MET A 52 16.96 4.74 -9.71
N TRP A 53 17.90 3.83 -9.65
CA TRP A 53 17.70 2.47 -10.14
C TRP A 53 18.21 1.46 -9.12
N ILE A 54 17.62 0.29 -9.13
CA ILE A 54 18.03 -0.87 -8.35
C ILE A 54 18.26 -2.04 -9.30
N ASP A 55 19.23 -2.87 -8.98
CA ASP A 55 19.62 -4.03 -9.78
C ASP A 55 19.60 -5.29 -8.91
N PRO A 56 18.43 -5.81 -8.53
CA PRO A 56 18.30 -6.92 -7.60
C PRO A 56 18.77 -8.24 -8.24
N GLN A 57 19.66 -8.94 -7.57
CA GLN A 57 20.27 -10.19 -8.04
C GLN A 57 19.69 -11.45 -7.37
N GLU A 58 18.85 -11.28 -6.34
CA GLU A 58 18.22 -12.38 -5.61
C GLU A 58 16.74 -12.08 -5.38
N THR A 59 15.89 -13.09 -5.52
CA THR A 59 14.48 -12.98 -5.16
C THR A 59 14.32 -12.91 -3.64
N GLY A 60 13.25 -12.24 -3.18
CA GLY A 60 12.95 -12.15 -1.75
C GLY A 60 12.29 -10.84 -1.36
N VAL A 61 12.12 -10.63 -0.06
CA VAL A 61 11.54 -9.42 0.53
C VAL A 61 12.64 -8.60 1.17
N TYR A 62 12.74 -7.35 0.72
CA TYR A 62 13.74 -6.39 1.17
C TYR A 62 13.07 -5.28 1.96
N LEU A 63 13.45 -5.15 3.21
CA LEU A 63 12.87 -4.14 4.10
C LEU A 63 13.55 -2.79 3.89
N GLY A 64 12.75 -1.76 3.88
CA GLY A 64 13.17 -0.37 3.77
C GLY A 64 12.34 0.55 4.65
N GLN A 65 12.74 1.81 4.67
CA GLN A 65 12.09 2.85 5.45
C GLN A 65 12.32 4.22 4.83
N CYS A 66 11.52 5.19 5.24
CA CYS A 66 11.83 6.60 5.00
C CYS A 66 13.13 6.96 5.75
N ALA A 67 14.07 7.58 5.07
CA ALA A 67 15.38 7.96 5.62
C ALA A 67 15.61 9.48 5.64
N GLN A 68 14.54 10.28 5.50
CA GLN A 68 14.54 11.73 5.69
C GLN A 68 13.41 12.11 6.64
N TYR A 69 13.70 12.91 7.66
CA TYR A 69 12.67 13.32 8.62
C TYR A 69 11.51 14.05 7.92
N CYS A 70 10.33 13.48 8.03
CA CYS A 70 9.11 13.91 7.32
C CYS A 70 7.92 14.19 8.25
N GLY A 71 8.14 14.27 9.56
CA GLY A 71 7.12 14.56 10.56
C GLY A 71 6.80 13.38 11.48
N THR A 72 5.64 13.43 12.15
CA THR A 72 5.23 12.52 13.22
C THR A 72 5.31 11.03 12.84
N GLN A 73 5.05 10.70 11.57
CA GLN A 73 5.03 9.32 11.08
C GLN A 73 6.38 8.82 10.54
N HIS A 74 7.43 9.63 10.62
CA HIS A 74 8.74 9.30 10.02
C HIS A 74 9.26 7.92 10.45
N ALA A 75 9.29 7.63 11.75
CA ALA A 75 9.77 6.34 12.27
C ALA A 75 8.84 5.15 11.96
N LYS A 76 7.60 5.42 11.52
CA LYS A 76 6.59 4.42 11.16
C LYS A 76 6.24 4.44 9.67
N MET A 77 7.12 4.96 8.84
CA MET A 77 7.02 4.96 7.40
C MET A 77 7.94 3.87 6.83
N LEU A 78 7.50 2.62 7.01
CA LEU A 78 8.21 1.44 6.54
C LEU A 78 7.74 1.10 5.12
N LEU A 79 8.59 0.44 4.37
CA LEU A 79 8.27 -0.08 3.03
C LEU A 79 8.91 -1.46 2.82
N ARG A 80 8.39 -2.18 1.83
CA ARG A 80 8.92 -3.47 1.39
C ARG A 80 9.11 -3.47 -0.11
N VAL A 81 10.21 -4.08 -0.55
CA VAL A 81 10.41 -4.38 -1.97
C VAL A 81 10.39 -5.90 -2.14
N TYR A 82 9.47 -6.36 -2.96
CA TYR A 82 9.33 -7.76 -3.35
C TYR A 82 10.06 -7.96 -4.66
N VAL A 83 11.19 -8.62 -4.62
CA VAL A 83 11.93 -9.03 -5.82
C VAL A 83 11.44 -10.41 -6.22
N GLN A 84 10.85 -10.50 -7.40
CA GLN A 84 10.19 -11.71 -7.90
C GLN A 84 10.86 -12.18 -9.19
N SER A 85 10.77 -13.47 -9.51
CA SER A 85 11.10 -13.92 -10.84
C SER A 85 10.26 -13.18 -11.90
N ARG A 86 10.72 -13.12 -13.13
CA ARG A 86 10.01 -12.41 -14.20
C ARG A 86 8.57 -12.91 -14.36
N ASP A 87 8.38 -14.23 -14.34
CA ASP A 87 7.06 -14.83 -14.50
C ASP A 87 6.13 -14.53 -13.33
N GLU A 88 6.64 -14.52 -12.09
CA GLU A 88 5.86 -14.15 -10.90
C GLU A 88 5.46 -12.67 -10.93
N PHE A 89 6.40 -11.81 -11.31
CA PHE A 89 6.13 -10.38 -11.44
C PHE A 89 5.08 -10.09 -12.53
N ASP A 90 5.17 -10.74 -13.69
CA ASP A 90 4.21 -10.56 -14.78
C ASP A 90 2.81 -11.08 -14.38
N ARG A 91 2.70 -12.20 -13.65
CA ARG A 91 1.44 -12.70 -13.08
C ARG A 91 0.88 -11.71 -12.06
N TRP A 92 1.71 -11.21 -11.15
CA TRP A 92 1.31 -10.21 -10.17
C TRP A 92 0.75 -8.95 -10.85
N ILE A 93 1.42 -8.41 -11.89
CA ILE A 93 0.91 -7.27 -12.66
C ILE A 93 -0.47 -7.55 -13.26
N GLN A 94 -0.66 -8.74 -13.82
CA GLN A 94 -1.95 -9.12 -14.41
C GLN A 94 -3.06 -9.18 -13.36
N GLN A 95 -2.79 -9.72 -12.19
CA GLN A 95 -3.73 -9.75 -11.06
C GLN A 95 -4.08 -8.33 -10.58
N GLN A 96 -3.06 -7.48 -10.39
CA GLN A 96 -3.25 -6.10 -9.93
C GLN A 96 -3.99 -5.19 -10.94
N ARG A 97 -4.12 -5.61 -12.18
CA ARG A 97 -4.89 -4.90 -13.22
C ARG A 97 -6.38 -5.26 -13.20
N GLN A 98 -6.76 -6.32 -12.52
CA GLN A 98 -8.18 -6.70 -12.43
C GLN A 98 -8.93 -5.72 -11.52
N PRO A 99 -10.22 -5.48 -11.79
CA PRO A 99 -11.06 -4.77 -10.82
C PRO A 99 -11.27 -5.63 -9.57
N ALA A 100 -11.72 -5.00 -8.49
CA ALA A 100 -12.11 -5.72 -7.30
C ALA A 100 -13.22 -6.74 -7.60
N PHE A 101 -13.11 -7.91 -6.99
CA PHE A 101 -14.18 -8.90 -7.05
C PHE A 101 -15.37 -8.42 -6.22
N VAL A 102 -16.52 -8.32 -6.86
CA VAL A 102 -17.78 -7.95 -6.20
C VAL A 102 -18.47 -9.22 -5.73
N ASN A 103 -18.81 -9.28 -4.44
CA ASN A 103 -19.52 -10.40 -3.82
C ASN A 103 -20.80 -9.90 -3.15
N ASP A 104 -21.96 -10.35 -3.62
CA ASP A 104 -23.26 -9.94 -3.07
C ASP A 104 -23.42 -10.26 -1.58
N ALA A 105 -22.73 -11.30 -1.08
CA ALA A 105 -22.76 -11.68 0.33
C ALA A 105 -22.21 -10.58 1.26
N VAL A 106 -21.36 -9.68 0.76
CA VAL A 106 -20.80 -8.55 1.53
C VAL A 106 -21.30 -7.19 1.10
N SER A 107 -22.43 -7.15 0.38
CA SER A 107 -23.04 -5.94 -0.17
C SER A 107 -23.36 -4.87 0.89
N GLN A 108 -23.64 -5.27 2.13
CA GLN A 108 -23.84 -4.32 3.24
C GLN A 108 -22.53 -3.57 3.56
N GLY A 109 -21.40 -4.28 3.67
CA GLY A 109 -20.10 -3.68 3.91
C GLY A 109 -19.67 -2.77 2.77
N GLN A 110 -19.91 -3.19 1.52
CA GLN A 110 -19.68 -2.34 0.35
C GLN A 110 -20.50 -1.04 0.42
N ARG A 111 -21.78 -1.12 0.74
CA ARG A 111 -22.64 0.09 0.90
C ARG A 111 -22.12 1.01 2.00
N ILE A 112 -21.70 0.46 3.15
CA ILE A 112 -21.08 1.25 4.22
C ILE A 112 -19.86 1.98 3.69
N PHE A 113 -18.96 1.28 2.98
CA PHE A 113 -17.76 1.87 2.38
C PHE A 113 -18.13 3.02 1.40
N GLU A 114 -19.12 2.82 0.56
CA GLU A 114 -19.53 3.76 -0.49
C GLU A 114 -20.34 4.95 0.03
N THR A 115 -21.05 4.81 1.16
CA THR A 115 -21.89 5.88 1.73
C THR A 115 -21.25 6.64 2.87
N THR A 116 -20.12 6.14 3.38
CA THR A 116 -19.29 6.87 4.37
C THR A 116 -18.16 7.63 3.68
N SER A 117 -17.32 8.31 4.45
CA SER A 117 -16.22 9.12 3.92
C SER A 117 -15.05 8.31 3.31
N CYS A 118 -15.11 6.97 3.32
CA CYS A 118 -14.04 6.10 2.83
C CYS A 118 -13.68 6.38 1.37
N ILE A 119 -14.70 6.52 0.50
CA ILE A 119 -14.54 6.78 -0.94
C ILE A 119 -13.90 8.13 -1.27
N ASN A 120 -13.90 9.08 -0.32
CA ASN A 120 -13.28 10.39 -0.53
C ASN A 120 -11.75 10.28 -0.56
N CYS A 121 -11.21 9.27 0.14
CA CYS A 121 -9.78 9.05 0.27
C CYS A 121 -9.29 7.83 -0.51
N HIS A 122 -10.09 6.78 -0.61
CA HIS A 122 -9.67 5.49 -1.16
C HIS A 122 -10.29 5.18 -2.52
N THR A 123 -9.51 4.49 -3.34
CA THR A 123 -9.98 3.87 -4.60
C THR A 123 -10.25 2.39 -4.37
N VAL A 124 -11.35 1.88 -4.97
CA VAL A 124 -11.60 0.44 -5.20
C VAL A 124 -12.06 0.32 -6.64
N SER A 125 -11.19 -0.20 -7.51
CA SER A 125 -11.45 -0.31 -8.95
C SER A 125 -12.64 -1.25 -9.23
N GLY A 126 -13.53 -0.84 -10.11
CA GLY A 126 -14.80 -1.55 -10.38
C GLY A 126 -15.98 -1.08 -9.53
N THR A 127 -15.76 -0.11 -8.64
CA THR A 127 -16.80 0.53 -7.83
C THR A 127 -16.84 2.05 -8.06
N VAL A 128 -17.72 2.75 -7.34
CA VAL A 128 -17.79 4.22 -7.37
C VAL A 128 -16.63 4.91 -6.61
N ALA A 129 -15.86 4.17 -5.85
CA ALA A 129 -14.77 4.69 -5.02
C ALA A 129 -13.54 5.05 -5.85
N ASN A 130 -13.18 6.33 -5.92
CA ASN A 130 -12.07 6.83 -6.73
C ASN A 130 -11.19 7.88 -6.02
N GLY A 131 -11.24 7.93 -4.69
CA GLY A 131 -10.40 8.80 -3.86
C GLY A 131 -8.91 8.49 -3.98
N ARG A 132 -8.05 9.51 -3.94
CA ARG A 132 -6.60 9.38 -4.15
C ARG A 132 -5.75 9.92 -3.00
N PHE A 133 -6.37 10.29 -1.91
CA PHE A 133 -5.67 10.78 -0.73
C PHE A 133 -5.12 9.63 0.13
N GLY A 134 -5.88 8.53 0.24
CA GLY A 134 -5.45 7.27 0.86
C GLY A 134 -4.97 6.26 -0.17
N PRO A 135 -4.46 5.11 0.26
CA PRO A 135 -4.05 4.04 -0.65
C PRO A 135 -5.24 3.46 -1.43
N ASP A 136 -4.94 2.97 -2.64
CA ASP A 136 -5.83 2.12 -3.41
C ASP A 136 -6.06 0.80 -2.66
N LEU A 137 -7.32 0.41 -2.46
CA LEU A 137 -7.72 -0.78 -1.71
C LEU A 137 -8.20 -1.93 -2.60
N THR A 138 -8.14 -1.78 -3.93
CA THR A 138 -8.64 -2.78 -4.89
C THR A 138 -8.14 -4.20 -4.59
N HIS A 139 -6.87 -4.32 -4.20
CA HIS A 139 -6.24 -5.58 -3.83
C HIS A 139 -5.64 -5.49 -2.42
N LEU A 140 -6.42 -4.97 -1.47
CA LEU A 140 -5.98 -4.75 -0.09
C LEU A 140 -5.40 -6.02 0.53
N MET A 141 -6.13 -7.14 0.44
CA MET A 141 -5.75 -8.39 1.10
C MET A 141 -4.69 -9.19 0.34
N SER A 142 -4.19 -8.70 -0.79
CA SER A 142 -2.98 -9.24 -1.41
C SER A 142 -1.68 -8.72 -0.79
N ARG A 143 -1.76 -7.78 0.14
CA ARG A 143 -0.62 -7.18 0.84
C ARG A 143 -0.32 -7.91 2.13
N ASP A 144 0.95 -7.97 2.52
CA ASP A 144 1.38 -8.59 3.78
C ASP A 144 1.11 -7.70 5.00
N THR A 145 1.06 -6.38 4.80
CA THR A 145 0.92 -5.43 5.91
C THR A 145 -0.01 -4.27 5.60
N ILE A 146 -0.52 -3.66 6.67
CA ILE A 146 -1.28 -2.40 6.66
C ILE A 146 -0.52 -1.29 7.40
N ALA A 147 -1.03 -0.06 7.27
CA ALA A 147 -0.56 1.12 8.01
C ALA A 147 0.96 1.40 7.84
N ALA A 148 1.49 1.22 6.62
CA ALA A 148 2.92 1.37 6.33
C ALA A 148 3.81 0.39 7.11
N GLY A 149 3.40 -0.87 7.19
CA GLY A 149 4.14 -1.93 7.88
C GLY A 149 3.93 -1.97 9.40
N ALA A 150 3.01 -1.17 9.94
CA ALA A 150 2.77 -1.12 11.39
C ALA A 150 2.08 -2.39 11.95
N ALA A 151 1.31 -3.10 11.11
CA ALA A 151 0.66 -4.34 11.52
C ALA A 151 0.58 -5.35 10.35
N PRO A 152 0.58 -6.67 10.63
CA PRO A 152 0.21 -7.67 9.65
C PRO A 152 -1.19 -7.42 9.08
N ASN A 153 -1.39 -7.74 7.81
CA ASN A 153 -2.68 -7.58 7.15
C ASN A 153 -3.57 -8.80 7.42
N THR A 154 -4.26 -8.76 8.54
CA THR A 154 -5.25 -9.77 8.93
C THR A 154 -6.60 -9.10 9.17
N PRO A 155 -7.74 -9.83 9.08
CA PRO A 155 -9.05 -9.26 9.36
C PRO A 155 -9.13 -8.58 10.73
N GLU A 156 -8.50 -9.14 11.76
CA GLU A 156 -8.49 -8.58 13.11
C GLU A 156 -7.74 -7.24 13.16
N ASN A 157 -6.55 -7.17 12.56
CA ASN A 157 -5.77 -5.94 12.51
C ASN A 157 -6.42 -4.89 11.61
N LEU A 158 -7.04 -5.32 10.50
CA LEU A 158 -7.81 -4.44 9.63
C LEU A 158 -9.00 -3.83 10.39
N ARG A 159 -9.73 -4.64 11.16
CA ARG A 159 -10.83 -4.20 12.01
C ARG A 159 -10.37 -3.18 13.05
N LEU A 160 -9.26 -3.43 13.73
CA LEU A 160 -8.66 -2.49 14.69
C LEU A 160 -8.25 -1.17 14.01
N TRP A 161 -7.66 -1.28 12.82
CA TRP A 161 -7.26 -0.12 12.02
C TRP A 161 -8.46 0.74 11.61
N ILE A 162 -9.55 0.12 11.13
CA ILE A 162 -10.78 0.83 10.73
C ILE A 162 -11.43 1.49 11.94
N ARG A 163 -11.51 0.78 13.08
CA ARG A 163 -12.13 1.29 14.31
C ARG A 163 -11.44 2.58 14.77
N ASN A 164 -10.15 2.56 14.91
CA ASN A 164 -9.36 3.74 15.27
C ASN A 164 -7.91 3.61 14.82
N PRO A 165 -7.52 4.22 13.69
CA PRO A 165 -6.16 4.16 13.17
C PRO A 165 -5.09 4.62 14.17
N ASN A 166 -5.43 5.56 15.05
CA ASN A 166 -4.48 6.10 16.03
C ASN A 166 -4.09 5.11 17.13
N THR A 167 -4.86 4.04 17.36
CA THR A 167 -4.45 2.97 18.30
C THR A 167 -3.33 2.11 17.72
N VAL A 168 -3.28 1.93 16.40
CA VAL A 168 -2.25 1.16 15.71
C VAL A 168 -1.07 2.06 15.34
N LYS A 169 -1.37 3.26 14.83
CA LYS A 169 -0.39 4.20 14.32
C LYS A 169 -0.73 5.62 14.77
N PRO A 170 -0.32 6.05 15.97
CA PRO A 170 -0.60 7.38 16.51
C PRO A 170 -0.16 8.49 15.56
N GLY A 171 -1.02 9.48 15.29
CA GLY A 171 -0.79 10.56 14.35
C GLY A 171 -1.15 10.20 12.90
N SER A 172 -1.88 9.11 12.67
CA SER A 172 -2.45 8.77 11.35
C SER A 172 -3.43 9.86 10.89
N LEU A 173 -3.38 10.19 9.59
CA LEU A 173 -4.33 11.11 8.96
C LEU A 173 -5.69 10.46 8.65
N MET A 174 -5.76 9.13 8.61
CA MET A 174 -7.03 8.42 8.48
C MET A 174 -7.83 8.61 9.78
N PRO A 175 -9.05 9.17 9.72
CA PRO A 175 -9.88 9.38 10.91
C PRO A 175 -10.50 8.07 11.40
N ALA A 176 -10.91 8.01 12.67
CA ALA A 176 -11.86 7.04 13.17
C ALA A 176 -13.25 7.38 12.60
N MET A 177 -14.00 6.37 12.13
CA MET A 177 -15.25 6.56 11.41
C MET A 177 -16.49 6.44 12.30
N GLU A 178 -16.33 6.24 13.62
CA GLU A 178 -17.41 6.10 14.62
C GLU A 178 -18.50 5.07 14.24
N LEU A 179 -18.10 4.00 13.57
CA LEU A 179 -18.99 2.91 13.16
C LEU A 179 -19.40 2.08 14.41
N ASN A 180 -20.66 1.66 14.44
CA ASN A 180 -21.09 0.66 15.41
C ASN A 180 -20.47 -0.72 15.10
N GLU A 181 -20.58 -1.68 16.02
CA GLU A 181 -19.93 -2.99 15.89
C GLU A 181 -20.41 -3.76 14.65
N GLN A 182 -21.71 -3.70 14.33
CA GLN A 182 -22.27 -4.39 13.17
C GLN A 182 -21.78 -3.78 11.84
N GLU A 183 -21.72 -2.46 11.78
CA GLU A 183 -21.17 -1.74 10.61
C GLU A 183 -19.68 -2.04 10.43
N LEU A 184 -18.93 -2.05 11.53
CA LEU A 184 -17.51 -2.35 11.52
C LEU A 184 -17.24 -3.78 11.05
N ASP A 185 -18.03 -4.75 11.52
CA ASP A 185 -17.91 -6.15 11.11
C ASP A 185 -18.27 -6.33 9.63
N ALA A 186 -19.38 -5.71 9.17
CA ALA A 186 -19.79 -5.76 7.77
C ALA A 186 -18.75 -5.11 6.84
N LEU A 187 -18.20 -3.95 7.23
CA LEU A 187 -17.17 -3.26 6.47
C LEU A 187 -15.87 -4.08 6.41
N THR A 188 -15.45 -4.66 7.54
CA THR A 188 -14.26 -5.52 7.59
C THR A 188 -14.43 -6.73 6.69
N ALA A 189 -15.59 -7.39 6.74
CA ALA A 189 -15.89 -8.52 5.87
C ALA A 189 -15.85 -8.17 4.38
N TYR A 190 -16.34 -6.99 3.99
CA TYR A 190 -16.22 -6.50 2.62
C TYR A 190 -14.75 -6.29 2.23
N LEU A 191 -13.98 -5.58 3.04
CA LEU A 191 -12.59 -5.28 2.74
C LEU A 191 -11.71 -6.54 2.70
N ASP A 192 -12.04 -7.59 3.46
CA ASP A 192 -11.36 -8.89 3.43
C ASP A 192 -11.57 -9.64 2.09
N THR A 193 -12.56 -9.27 1.30
CA THR A 193 -12.77 -9.84 -0.06
C THR A 193 -11.90 -9.20 -1.14
N LEU A 194 -11.28 -8.05 -0.89
CA LEU A 194 -10.50 -7.28 -1.87
C LEU A 194 -9.11 -7.90 -2.11
N ARG A 195 -9.05 -8.88 -3.00
CA ARG A 195 -7.84 -9.70 -3.34
C ARG A 195 -7.39 -9.53 -4.78
#